data_d1f0bbd49af5c3f5f6733cd59306276d
#
_entry.id   d1f0bbd49af5c3f5f6733cd59306276d
#
_cell.length_a   1.000
_cell.length_b   1.000
_cell.length_c   1.000
_cell.angle_alpha   90.00
_cell.angle_beta   90.00
_cell.angle_gamma   90.00
#
_symmetry.space_group_name_H-M   'P 1'
#
loop_
_entity.id
_entity.type
_entity.pdbx_description
1 polymer ?
#
loop_
_entity_poly.entity_id
_entity_poly.type
_entity_poly.pdbx_seq_one_letter_code
_entity_poly.pdbx_strand_id
1 'polypeptide(L)'
;MISKNRIELSPGKKAQNTSKWARTMTKWLVTYSRQTGAKWNVVDFGGKMKSEARGIVDLMAIRKDHRKDVPGLKRGDLFEIILIQTKGGTAPRPTAEDVVRLLKVAKHHRAKAVILAEWKKADKLALFWLKDNNWKCVTPVAIFG
;
A
#
# COMPACT_ATOMS: atom_id res chain seq x y z
N MET A 1 23.81 -21.80 7.59
CA MET A 1 23.62 -23.17 7.13
C MET A 1 22.40 -23.26 6.23
N ILE A 2 22.59 -23.72 5.02
CA ILE A 2 21.53 -23.81 4.04
C ILE A 2 20.66 -25.03 4.35
N SER A 3 19.36 -24.82 4.47
CA SER A 3 18.41 -25.91 4.66
C SER A 3 18.49 -26.89 3.48
N LYS A 4 18.74 -28.14 3.76
CA LYS A 4 18.76 -29.21 2.76
C LYS A 4 17.35 -29.56 2.22
N ASN A 5 16.31 -29.03 2.85
CA ASN A 5 14.89 -29.28 2.51
C ASN A 5 14.23 -28.10 1.83
N ARG A 6 14.93 -27.43 0.95
CA ARG A 6 14.35 -26.32 0.20
C ARG A 6 13.33 -26.87 -0.79
N ILE A 7 12.05 -26.64 -0.50
CA ILE A 7 10.96 -27.02 -1.40
C ILE A 7 10.96 -26.04 -2.57
N GLU A 8 11.16 -26.58 -3.78
CA GLU A 8 10.98 -25.76 -4.99
C GLU A 8 9.50 -25.53 -5.23
N LEU A 9 9.11 -24.26 -5.22
CA LEU A 9 7.74 -23.86 -5.49
C LEU A 9 7.51 -23.77 -7.00
N SER A 10 6.30 -24.14 -7.46
CA SER A 10 5.88 -23.89 -8.82
C SER A 10 5.90 -22.38 -9.13
N PRO A 11 6.05 -21.96 -10.39
CA PRO A 11 5.99 -20.52 -10.74
C PRO A 11 4.76 -19.81 -10.23
N GLY A 12 3.59 -20.45 -10.28
CA GLY A 12 2.35 -19.90 -9.74
C GLY A 12 2.39 -19.68 -8.24
N LYS A 13 2.93 -20.64 -7.48
CA LYS A 13 3.09 -20.49 -6.02
C LYS A 13 4.13 -19.44 -5.66
N LYS A 14 5.22 -19.32 -6.42
CA LYS A 14 6.22 -18.26 -6.23
C LYS A 14 5.60 -16.88 -6.40
N ALA A 15 4.79 -16.69 -7.44
CA ALA A 15 4.09 -15.42 -7.67
C ALA A 15 3.10 -15.10 -6.54
N GLN A 16 2.33 -16.08 -6.06
CA GLN A 16 1.40 -15.90 -4.94
C GLN A 16 2.14 -15.54 -3.65
N ASN A 17 3.25 -16.21 -3.35
CA ASN A 17 4.05 -15.94 -2.17
C ASN A 17 4.66 -14.54 -2.21
N THR A 18 5.16 -14.11 -3.36
CA THR A 18 5.74 -12.77 -3.54
C THR A 18 4.68 -11.69 -3.33
N SER A 19 3.48 -11.88 -3.88
CA SER A 19 2.36 -10.98 -3.69
C SER A 19 1.93 -10.91 -2.23
N LYS A 20 1.84 -12.06 -1.56
CA LYS A 20 1.52 -12.14 -0.13
C LYS A 20 2.57 -11.43 0.73
N TRP A 21 3.84 -11.62 0.43
CA TRP A 21 4.94 -10.95 1.12
C TRP A 21 4.89 -9.43 0.93
N ALA A 22 4.63 -8.97 -0.29
CA ALA A 22 4.49 -7.54 -0.57
C ALA A 22 3.41 -6.92 0.31
N ARG A 23 2.25 -7.55 0.43
CA ARG A 23 1.16 -7.08 1.28
C ARG A 23 1.53 -7.12 2.76
N THR A 24 2.08 -8.23 3.22
CA THR A 24 2.46 -8.41 4.63
C THR A 24 3.50 -7.38 5.06
N MET A 25 4.55 -7.19 4.27
CA MET A 25 5.61 -6.23 4.57
C MET A 25 5.11 -4.79 4.51
N THR A 26 4.20 -4.49 3.58
CA THR A 26 3.59 -3.16 3.50
C THR A 26 2.80 -2.85 4.77
N LYS A 27 1.97 -3.76 5.24
CA LYS A 27 1.22 -3.58 6.49
C LYS A 27 2.16 -3.36 7.68
N TRP A 28 3.24 -4.10 7.74
CA TRP A 28 4.25 -3.96 8.79
C TRP A 28 4.90 -2.57 8.73
N LEU A 29 5.31 -2.11 7.56
CA LEU A 29 5.90 -0.78 7.39
C LEU A 29 4.95 0.34 7.77
N VAL A 30 3.69 0.25 7.37
CA VAL A 30 2.67 1.24 7.76
C VAL A 30 2.55 1.34 9.27
N THR A 31 2.49 0.20 9.94
CA THR A 31 2.30 0.14 11.38
C THR A 31 3.51 0.69 12.14
N TYR A 32 4.71 0.29 11.76
CA TYR A 32 5.92 0.58 12.53
C TYR A 32 6.68 1.83 12.09
N SER A 33 6.30 2.46 10.99
CA SER A 33 6.91 3.71 10.55
C SER A 33 6.28 4.95 11.20
N ARG A 34 5.15 4.78 11.87
CA ARG A 34 4.48 5.89 12.53
C ARG A 34 5.33 6.48 13.65
N GLN A 35 5.52 7.79 13.60
CA GLN A 35 6.22 8.57 14.63
C GLN A 35 5.28 9.51 15.37
N THR A 36 4.30 10.08 14.66
CA THR A 36 3.36 11.05 15.23
C THR A 36 1.94 10.76 14.74
N GLY A 37 0.97 11.36 15.41
CA GLY A 37 -0.43 11.24 15.03
C GLY A 37 -1.06 9.93 15.50
N ALA A 38 -2.31 9.73 15.10
CA ALA A 38 -3.06 8.54 15.46
C ALA A 38 -2.47 7.27 14.81
N LYS A 39 -2.77 6.14 15.39
CA LYS A 39 -2.33 4.85 14.88
C LYS A 39 -3.02 4.56 13.54
N TRP A 40 -2.24 4.07 12.57
CA TRP A 40 -2.77 3.61 11.30
C TRP A 40 -3.52 2.29 11.45
N ASN A 41 -4.66 2.20 10.80
CA ASN A 41 -5.38 0.94 10.57
C ASN A 41 -5.20 0.58 9.11
N VAL A 42 -4.88 -0.67 8.83
CA VAL A 42 -4.69 -1.14 7.45
C VAL A 42 -5.80 -2.10 7.10
N VAL A 43 -6.52 -1.79 6.02
CA VAL A 43 -7.53 -2.65 5.45
C VAL A 43 -6.93 -3.37 4.25
N ASP A 44 -6.98 -4.69 4.26
CA ASP A 44 -6.50 -5.54 3.17
C ASP A 44 -7.70 -6.04 2.37
N PHE A 45 -7.77 -5.63 1.10
CA PHE A 45 -8.85 -6.04 0.20
C PHE A 45 -8.52 -7.31 -0.60
N GLY A 46 -7.32 -7.86 -0.43
CA GLY A 46 -6.86 -9.05 -1.12
C GLY A 46 -7.31 -10.35 -0.47
N GLY A 47 -8.54 -10.47 -0.04
CA GLY A 47 -9.07 -11.66 0.60
C GLY A 47 -9.05 -12.92 -0.27
N LYS A 48 -9.49 -14.04 0.30
CA LYS A 48 -9.57 -15.34 -0.39
C LYS A 48 -10.62 -15.36 -1.50
N MET A 49 -11.55 -14.41 -1.50
CA MET A 49 -12.62 -14.31 -2.49
C MET A 49 -12.15 -13.47 -3.68
N LYS A 50 -12.22 -14.02 -4.87
CA LYS A 50 -11.84 -13.30 -6.11
C LYS A 50 -12.61 -12.00 -6.31
N SER A 51 -13.84 -11.90 -5.79
CA SER A 51 -14.65 -10.68 -5.86
C SER A 51 -14.04 -9.50 -5.10
N GLU A 52 -13.35 -9.74 -4.00
CA GLU A 52 -12.71 -8.69 -3.20
C GLU A 52 -11.41 -8.18 -3.83
N ALA A 53 -10.75 -9.02 -4.66
CA ALA A 53 -9.50 -8.68 -5.31
C ALA A 53 -9.67 -7.89 -6.62
N ARG A 54 -10.88 -7.53 -7.02
CA ARG A 54 -11.15 -6.88 -8.32
C ARG A 54 -10.86 -5.39 -8.35
N GLY A 55 -10.78 -4.74 -7.22
CA GLY A 55 -10.51 -3.31 -7.15
C GLY A 55 -9.06 -2.99 -7.47
N ILE A 56 -8.83 -1.76 -7.90
CA ILE A 56 -7.46 -1.28 -8.20
C ILE A 56 -6.65 -1.02 -6.93
N VAL A 57 -7.32 -0.85 -5.78
CA VAL A 57 -6.66 -0.62 -4.49
C VAL A 57 -6.53 -1.94 -3.76
N ASP A 58 -5.31 -2.32 -3.41
CA ASP A 58 -5.04 -3.56 -2.68
C ASP A 58 -5.14 -3.39 -1.16
N LEU A 59 -4.61 -2.28 -0.67
CA LEU A 59 -4.61 -1.93 0.75
C LEU A 59 -5.04 -0.48 0.94
N MET A 60 -5.61 -0.20 2.10
CA MET A 60 -5.90 1.16 2.51
C MET A 60 -5.36 1.39 3.92
N ALA A 61 -4.54 2.41 4.09
CA ALA A 61 -4.16 2.88 5.41
C ALA A 61 -5.09 4.04 5.80
N ILE A 62 -5.68 3.96 6.97
CA ILE A 62 -6.62 4.97 7.47
C ILE A 62 -6.35 5.26 8.94
N ARG A 63 -6.40 6.53 9.29
CA ARG A 63 -6.33 6.97 10.69
C ARG A 63 -7.11 8.26 10.88
N LYS A 64 -7.39 8.60 12.14
CA LYS A 64 -7.96 9.91 12.48
C LYS A 64 -6.92 11.01 12.20
N ASP A 65 -7.38 12.09 11.57
CA ASP A 65 -6.54 13.24 11.29
C ASP A 65 -6.70 14.28 12.40
N HIS A 66 -5.69 14.38 13.26
CA HIS A 66 -5.70 15.32 14.38
C HIS A 66 -5.06 16.67 14.04
N ARG A 67 -4.65 16.88 12.79
CA ARG A 67 -3.92 18.08 12.37
C ARG A 67 -4.82 19.19 11.86
N LYS A 68 -5.99 18.83 11.31
CA LYS A 68 -6.90 19.79 10.70
C LYS A 68 -7.85 20.36 11.72
N ASP A 69 -7.94 21.68 11.71
CA ASP A 69 -8.92 22.44 12.47
C ASP A 69 -9.93 23.02 11.48
N VAL A 70 -11.12 22.46 11.47
CA VAL A 70 -12.19 22.85 10.55
C VAL A 70 -13.36 23.39 11.37
N PRO A 71 -13.86 24.60 11.05
CA PRO A 71 -15.03 25.14 11.75
C PRO A 71 -16.21 24.18 11.73
N GLY A 72 -16.83 23.98 12.88
CA GLY A 72 -17.96 23.06 13.03
C GLY A 72 -17.61 21.61 13.27
N LEU A 73 -16.33 21.25 13.18
CA LEU A 73 -15.86 19.90 13.45
C LEU A 73 -14.92 19.87 14.65
N LYS A 74 -14.87 18.72 15.30
CA LYS A 74 -13.96 18.47 16.41
C LYS A 74 -12.72 17.71 15.95
N ARG A 75 -11.64 17.84 16.69
CA ARG A 75 -10.41 17.11 16.45
C ARG A 75 -10.68 15.60 16.40
N GLY A 76 -10.27 14.96 15.32
CA GLY A 76 -10.47 13.53 15.12
C GLY A 76 -11.74 13.15 14.37
N ASP A 77 -12.57 14.15 13.97
CA ASP A 77 -13.74 13.88 13.15
C ASP A 77 -13.37 13.49 11.72
N LEU A 78 -12.25 14.00 11.22
CA LEU A 78 -11.77 13.70 9.87
C LEU A 78 -10.75 12.57 9.88
N PHE A 79 -10.61 11.93 8.72
CA PHE A 79 -9.67 10.83 8.53
C PHE A 79 -8.63 11.17 7.48
N GLU A 80 -7.43 10.62 7.65
CA GLU A 80 -6.42 10.54 6.59
C GLU A 80 -6.53 9.17 5.95
N ILE A 81 -6.56 9.14 4.61
CA ILE A 81 -6.65 7.92 3.83
C ILE A 81 -5.48 7.88 2.86
N ILE A 82 -4.77 6.75 2.83
CA ILE A 82 -3.72 6.47 1.85
C ILE A 82 -4.09 5.20 1.12
N LEU A 83 -4.17 5.28 -0.20
CA LEU A 83 -4.47 4.14 -1.05
C LEU A 83 -3.16 3.48 -1.47
N ILE A 84 -3.11 2.16 -1.40
CA ILE A 84 -1.89 1.40 -1.66
C ILE A 84 -2.18 0.32 -2.68
N GLN A 85 -1.34 0.27 -3.72
CA GLN A 85 -1.29 -0.84 -4.65
C GLN A 85 0.00 -1.60 -4.40
N THR A 86 -0.07 -2.92 -4.32
CA THR A 86 1.09 -3.77 -4.11
C THR A 86 1.46 -4.51 -5.37
N LYS A 87 2.74 -4.62 -5.63
CA LYS A 87 3.30 -5.42 -6.73
C LYS A 87 4.44 -6.26 -6.20
N GLY A 88 4.45 -7.52 -6.56
CA GLY A 88 5.50 -8.45 -6.14
C GLY A 88 6.21 -9.06 -7.33
N GLY A 89 7.49 -9.37 -7.14
CA GLY A 89 8.31 -10.09 -8.11
C GLY A 89 8.47 -9.35 -9.42
N THR A 90 8.10 -10.02 -10.52
CA THR A 90 8.22 -9.51 -11.88
C THR A 90 6.95 -8.82 -12.38
N ALA A 91 5.95 -8.63 -11.51
CA ALA A 91 4.72 -7.97 -11.92
C ALA A 91 5.01 -6.56 -12.47
N PRO A 92 4.40 -6.18 -13.60
CA PRO A 92 4.64 -4.88 -14.19
C PRO A 92 4.03 -3.77 -13.32
N ARG A 93 4.60 -2.58 -13.43
CA ARG A 93 4.03 -1.39 -12.79
C ARG A 93 2.66 -1.08 -13.38
N PRO A 94 1.84 -0.30 -12.64
CA PRO A 94 0.55 0.14 -13.15
C PRO A 94 0.68 0.82 -14.52
N THR A 95 -0.25 0.51 -15.41
CA THR A 95 -0.32 1.14 -16.73
C THR A 95 -0.78 2.59 -16.62
N ALA A 96 -0.68 3.35 -17.70
CA ALA A 96 -1.21 4.71 -17.75
C ALA A 96 -2.71 4.74 -17.44
N GLU A 97 -3.48 3.75 -17.90
CA GLU A 97 -4.90 3.61 -17.60
C GLU A 97 -5.12 3.33 -16.10
N ASP A 98 -4.30 2.48 -15.51
CA ASP A 98 -4.34 2.20 -14.07
C ASP A 98 -4.07 3.45 -13.25
N VAL A 99 -3.11 4.26 -13.66
CA VAL A 99 -2.82 5.55 -12.99
C VAL A 99 -4.01 6.48 -13.03
N VAL A 100 -4.69 6.60 -14.17
CA VAL A 100 -5.90 7.41 -14.29
C VAL A 100 -6.98 6.91 -13.33
N ARG A 101 -7.19 5.59 -13.26
CA ARG A 101 -8.16 5.00 -12.33
C ARG A 101 -7.79 5.26 -10.88
N LEU A 102 -6.53 5.08 -10.50
CA LEU A 102 -6.04 5.36 -9.15
C LEU A 102 -6.27 6.80 -8.75
N LEU A 103 -5.98 7.74 -9.62
CA LEU A 103 -6.20 9.16 -9.36
C LEU A 103 -7.68 9.50 -9.20
N LYS A 104 -8.56 8.90 -9.99
CA LYS A 104 -10.01 9.08 -9.85
C LYS A 104 -10.52 8.55 -8.51
N VAL A 105 -10.06 7.37 -8.11
CA VAL A 105 -10.44 6.75 -6.84
C VAL A 105 -9.92 7.61 -5.67
N ALA A 106 -8.67 8.05 -5.75
CA ALA A 106 -8.08 8.91 -4.74
C ALA A 106 -8.84 10.23 -4.57
N LYS A 107 -9.21 10.85 -5.67
CA LYS A 107 -9.98 12.08 -5.65
C LYS A 107 -11.37 11.88 -5.03
N HIS A 108 -12.03 10.78 -5.39
CA HIS A 108 -13.36 10.44 -4.86
C HIS A 108 -13.35 10.29 -3.34
N HIS A 109 -12.34 9.63 -2.80
CA HIS A 109 -12.21 9.40 -1.36
C HIS A 109 -11.38 10.45 -0.63
N ARG A 110 -10.94 11.50 -1.32
CA ARG A 110 -10.06 12.54 -0.77
C ARG A 110 -8.82 11.93 -0.10
N ALA A 111 -8.22 10.94 -0.76
CA ALA A 111 -7.03 10.30 -0.26
C ALA A 111 -5.85 11.27 -0.25
N LYS A 112 -5.08 11.23 0.83
CA LYS A 112 -3.86 12.04 0.98
C LYS A 112 -2.79 11.66 -0.02
N ALA A 113 -2.69 10.37 -0.34
CA ALA A 113 -1.65 9.85 -1.21
C ALA A 113 -2.08 8.54 -1.87
N VAL A 114 -1.48 8.26 -3.01
CA VAL A 114 -1.51 6.95 -3.66
C VAL A 114 -0.09 6.41 -3.64
N ILE A 115 0.08 5.23 -3.08
CA ILE A 115 1.38 4.59 -2.89
C ILE A 115 1.42 3.28 -3.66
N LEU A 116 2.53 3.07 -4.37
CA LEU A 116 2.88 1.78 -4.94
C LEU A 116 3.94 1.13 -4.05
N ALA A 117 3.65 -0.05 -3.55
CA ALA A 117 4.60 -0.85 -2.78
C ALA A 117 5.08 -2.00 -3.64
N GLU A 118 6.36 -1.97 -4.03
CA GLU A 118 6.98 -3.00 -4.85
C GLU A 118 7.92 -3.88 -4.03
N TRP A 119 7.65 -5.16 -4.00
CA TRP A 119 8.54 -6.15 -3.43
C TRP A 119 9.44 -6.71 -4.52
N LYS A 120 10.72 -6.36 -4.52
CA LYS A 120 11.68 -6.82 -5.51
C LYS A 120 12.58 -7.92 -4.98
N LYS A 121 13.26 -8.59 -5.91
CA LYS A 121 14.06 -9.79 -5.76
C LYS A 121 15.16 -9.76 -4.67
N ALA A 122 15.53 -8.63 -4.13
CA ALA A 122 16.56 -8.51 -3.09
C ALA A 122 15.97 -8.32 -1.69
N ASP A 123 14.77 -8.84 -1.47
CA ASP A 123 14.04 -8.75 -0.20
C ASP A 123 13.83 -7.32 0.31
N LYS A 124 13.73 -6.38 -0.63
CA LYS A 124 13.49 -4.97 -0.32
C LYS A 124 12.11 -4.55 -0.81
N LEU A 125 11.35 -3.95 0.09
CA LEU A 125 10.12 -3.28 -0.26
C LEU A 125 10.44 -1.80 -0.54
N ALA A 126 10.14 -1.37 -1.77
CA ALA A 126 10.29 0.02 -2.18
C ALA A 126 8.91 0.67 -2.25
N LEU A 127 8.80 1.90 -1.75
CA LEU A 127 7.57 2.68 -1.79
C LEU A 127 7.72 3.82 -2.78
N PHE A 128 6.67 4.05 -3.55
CA PHE A 128 6.61 5.14 -4.53
C PHE A 128 5.31 5.91 -4.35
N TRP A 129 5.42 7.23 -4.34
CA TRP A 129 4.29 8.14 -4.24
C TRP A 129 3.93 8.65 -5.64
N LEU A 130 2.65 8.53 -6.00
CA LEU A 130 2.16 9.04 -7.27
C LEU A 130 1.99 10.56 -7.18
N LYS A 131 2.88 11.29 -7.83
CA LYS A 131 2.84 12.76 -7.93
C LYS A 131 3.04 13.19 -9.39
N ASP A 132 2.18 14.06 -9.87
CA ASP A 132 2.25 14.61 -11.24
C ASP A 132 2.37 13.49 -12.29
N ASN A 133 1.56 12.46 -12.14
CA ASN A 133 1.54 11.25 -12.98
C ASN A 133 2.84 10.44 -12.97
N ASN A 134 3.73 10.69 -12.02
CA ASN A 134 4.99 9.97 -11.87
C ASN A 134 5.09 9.29 -10.50
N TRP A 135 5.73 8.14 -10.49
CA TRP A 135 6.03 7.40 -9.27
C TRP A 135 7.37 7.88 -8.70
N LYS A 136 7.31 8.56 -7.56
CA LYS A 136 8.50 9.08 -6.87
C LYS A 136 8.85 8.20 -5.68
N CYS A 137 10.08 7.71 -5.63
CA CYS A 137 10.55 6.89 -4.51
C CYS A 137 10.50 7.70 -3.20
N VAL A 138 9.95 7.09 -2.16
CA VAL A 138 9.82 7.72 -0.84
C VAL A 138 10.17 6.73 0.26
N THR A 139 10.55 7.26 1.42
CA THR A 139 10.75 6.42 2.61
C THR A 139 9.42 6.13 3.30
N PRO A 140 9.31 5.03 4.04
CA PRO A 140 8.09 4.75 4.81
C PRO A 140 7.75 5.87 5.80
N VAL A 141 8.74 6.46 6.45
CA VAL A 141 8.55 7.55 7.41
C VAL A 141 8.01 8.82 6.72
N ALA A 142 8.42 9.10 5.49
CA ALA A 142 7.93 10.26 4.75
C ALA A 142 6.42 10.20 4.51
N ILE A 143 5.85 9.00 4.40
CA ILE A 143 4.42 8.80 4.12
C ILE A 143 3.65 8.47 5.39
N PHE A 144 4.15 7.55 6.20
CA PHE A 144 3.42 7.00 7.35
C PHE A 144 3.95 7.47 8.71
N GLY A 145 5.03 8.21 8.71
CA GLY A 145 5.59 8.81 9.93
C GLY A 145 4.75 9.96 10.44
#